data_9bf8a35feee0eafad5a6dd00c4c2522a
#
_entry.id   9bf8a35feee0eafad5a6dd00c4c2522a
#
_cell.length_a   1.000
_cell.length_b   1.000
_cell.length_c   1.000
_cell.angle_alpha   90.00
_cell.angle_beta   90.00
_cell.angle_gamma   90.00
#
_symmetry.space_group_name_H-M   'P 1'
#
loop_
_entity.id
_entity.type
_entity.pdbx_description
1 polymer ?
#
loop_
_entity_poly.entity_id
_entity_poly.type
_entity_poly.pdbx_seq_one_letter_code
_entity_poly.pdbx_strand_id
1 'polypeptide(L)'
;HPESMPEGCFLEQLSVSLRPYMPEDTLCLRFDLPWRSPFDETPPDPHIRNVRMNFGTQLHAIRKAPTDIQPTTTLMLDLTRSEQDLLSAMRPKTRYNIRLAERRGVRVRAAAAEEIPAWYELYTQTMQRRNIPVHPLSFFTKLFRTRRYGSSGTRFELLMAEHNGIPLAGIIIAVTGSHAVYLYGASGDTGRGLMPTYALQWRAIQLSKLYGCLHYDMFGIPPVPDAQHPMHGLYQFKKGFGGTRVQRRGCWDFPFAAEDYNAMGLHEITRGGYHG
;
A
#
# COMPACT_ATOMS: atom_id res chain seq x y z
N HIS A 1 17.11 12.16 -6.33
CA HIS A 1 18.28 11.43 -5.85
C HIS A 1 19.46 11.70 -6.79
N PRO A 2 20.59 12.29 -6.32
CA PRO A 2 21.76 12.48 -7.16
C PRO A 2 22.32 11.11 -7.61
N GLU A 3 22.40 10.86 -8.90
CA GLU A 3 22.83 9.58 -9.48
C GLU A 3 24.23 9.12 -9.00
N SER A 4 25.06 10.08 -8.55
CA SER A 4 26.43 9.82 -8.10
C SER A 4 26.57 9.58 -6.59
N MET A 5 25.52 9.74 -5.78
CA MET A 5 25.60 9.62 -4.33
C MET A 5 25.05 8.27 -3.86
N PRO A 6 25.82 7.46 -3.11
CA PRO A 6 25.29 6.27 -2.46
C PRO A 6 24.08 6.62 -1.56
N GLU A 7 23.04 5.79 -1.61
CA GLU A 7 21.77 6.04 -0.90
C GLU A 7 21.96 6.27 0.61
N GLY A 8 22.87 5.54 1.25
CA GLY A 8 23.19 5.70 2.68
C GLY A 8 23.78 7.08 3.00
N CYS A 9 24.71 7.58 2.18
CA CYS A 9 25.28 8.92 2.33
C CYS A 9 24.21 10.01 2.19
N PHE A 10 23.32 9.85 1.21
CA PHE A 10 22.24 10.81 0.99
C PHE A 10 21.30 10.88 2.20
N LEU A 11 20.86 9.75 2.72
CA LEU A 11 19.96 9.69 3.87
C LEU A 11 20.60 10.23 5.14
N GLU A 12 21.89 9.95 5.34
CA GLU A 12 22.65 10.47 6.47
C GLU A 12 22.76 11.99 6.42
N GLN A 13 23.20 12.55 5.29
CA GLN A 13 23.28 14.00 5.10
C GLN A 13 21.92 14.68 5.26
N LEU A 14 20.87 14.09 4.72
CA LEU A 14 19.51 14.58 4.89
C LEU A 14 19.10 14.58 6.37
N SER A 15 19.40 13.50 7.11
CA SER A 15 19.07 13.39 8.53
C SER A 15 19.78 14.46 9.36
N VAL A 16 21.07 14.67 9.11
CA VAL A 16 21.86 15.72 9.78
C VAL A 16 21.28 17.11 9.47
N SER A 17 20.96 17.36 8.20
CA SER A 17 20.38 18.65 7.77
C SER A 17 19.02 18.93 8.36
N LEU A 18 18.21 17.90 8.63
CA LEU A 18 16.89 18.04 9.22
C LEU A 18 16.90 18.17 10.75
N ARG A 19 17.98 17.75 11.42
CA ARG A 19 18.07 17.76 12.89
C ARG A 19 17.70 19.11 13.53
N PRO A 20 18.14 20.28 13.04
CA PRO A 20 17.81 21.58 13.64
C PRO A 20 16.31 21.93 13.59
N TYR A 21 15.53 21.26 12.75
CA TYR A 21 14.09 21.50 12.58
C TYR A 21 13.23 20.51 13.37
N MET A 22 13.84 19.63 14.16
CA MET A 22 13.15 18.59 14.94
C MET A 22 13.16 18.93 16.42
N PRO A 23 12.18 18.42 17.19
CA PRO A 23 12.19 18.48 18.64
C PRO A 23 13.49 17.90 19.22
N GLU A 24 13.96 18.44 20.33
CA GLU A 24 15.23 17.99 20.97
C GLU A 24 15.15 16.52 21.43
N ASP A 25 13.99 16.05 21.83
CA ASP A 25 13.69 14.69 22.28
C ASP A 25 13.46 13.69 21.14
N THR A 26 13.66 14.09 19.87
CA THR A 26 13.53 13.18 18.73
C THR A 26 14.58 12.09 18.78
N LEU A 27 14.18 10.83 18.91
CA LEU A 27 15.07 9.67 19.04
C LEU A 27 15.72 9.26 17.72
N CYS A 28 14.94 9.28 16.63
CA CYS A 28 15.42 8.91 15.31
C CYS A 28 14.60 9.58 14.21
N LEU A 29 15.15 9.58 13.01
CA LEU A 29 14.43 9.87 11.78
C LEU A 29 14.22 8.57 11.01
N ARG A 30 12.96 8.21 10.79
CA ARG A 30 12.59 6.99 10.05
C ARG A 30 12.22 7.31 8.62
N PHE A 31 12.83 6.59 7.69
CA PHE A 31 12.56 6.64 6.26
C PHE A 31 11.85 5.35 5.83
N ASP A 32 10.65 5.46 5.27
CA ASP A 32 9.99 4.33 4.59
C ASP A 32 10.36 4.39 3.10
N LEU A 33 11.32 3.56 2.70
CA LEU A 33 11.96 3.65 1.39
C LEU A 33 11.15 2.89 0.33
N PRO A 34 10.59 3.60 -0.68
CA PRO A 34 9.83 2.99 -1.76
C PRO A 34 10.73 2.28 -2.79
N TRP A 35 12.05 2.39 -2.65
CA TRP A 35 13.02 1.84 -3.59
C TRP A 35 12.97 0.33 -3.62
N ARG A 36 13.17 -0.25 -4.79
CA ARG A 36 13.29 -1.69 -4.93
C ARG A 36 14.47 -2.21 -4.12
N SER A 37 14.26 -3.34 -3.48
CA SER A 37 15.36 -4.10 -2.90
C SER A 37 16.23 -4.68 -4.01
N PRO A 38 17.56 -4.62 -3.92
CA PRO A 38 18.44 -5.30 -4.87
C PRO A 38 18.29 -6.83 -4.82
N PHE A 39 17.55 -7.37 -3.86
CA PHE A 39 17.30 -8.81 -3.66
C PHE A 39 15.84 -9.16 -3.91
N ASP A 40 15.24 -8.55 -4.95
CA ASP A 40 13.81 -8.59 -5.25
C ASP A 40 13.27 -10.00 -5.59
N GLU A 41 14.12 -10.90 -6.09
CA GLU A 41 13.66 -12.19 -6.66
C GLU A 41 13.42 -13.28 -5.58
N THR A 42 14.12 -13.22 -4.47
CA THR A 42 13.97 -14.19 -3.37
C THR A 42 14.10 -13.46 -2.04
N PRO A 43 13.05 -13.42 -1.18
CA PRO A 43 13.24 -12.83 0.13
C PRO A 43 14.31 -13.62 0.86
N PRO A 44 15.45 -13.01 1.20
CA PRO A 44 16.50 -13.69 1.93
C PRO A 44 16.03 -14.02 3.34
N ASP A 45 16.64 -15.04 3.95
CA ASP A 45 16.49 -15.32 5.38
C ASP A 45 16.54 -14.01 6.20
N PRO A 46 15.68 -13.82 7.20
CA PRO A 46 15.64 -12.57 7.97
C PRO A 46 17.00 -12.13 8.51
N HIS A 47 17.85 -13.05 8.95
CA HIS A 47 19.21 -12.73 9.41
C HIS A 47 20.14 -12.31 8.27
N ILE A 48 20.11 -13.05 7.16
CA ILE A 48 20.89 -12.71 5.96
C ILE A 48 20.35 -11.43 5.32
N ARG A 49 19.03 -11.24 5.35
CA ARG A 49 18.37 -10.03 4.86
C ARG A 49 18.90 -8.79 5.57
N ASN A 50 19.01 -8.78 6.90
CA ASN A 50 19.54 -7.65 7.65
C ASN A 50 20.99 -7.34 7.27
N VAL A 51 21.84 -8.36 7.15
CA VAL A 51 23.25 -8.19 6.73
C VAL A 51 23.33 -7.65 5.30
N ARG A 52 22.56 -8.21 4.36
CA ARG A 52 22.61 -7.79 2.94
C ARG A 52 22.00 -6.42 2.71
N MET A 53 20.94 -6.05 3.43
CA MET A 53 20.33 -4.72 3.30
C MET A 53 21.20 -3.63 3.92
N ASN A 54 22.04 -3.98 4.89
CA ASN A 54 23.06 -3.08 5.45
C ASN A 54 24.32 -3.00 4.59
N PHE A 55 24.47 -3.89 3.61
CA PHE A 55 25.60 -3.81 2.68
C PHE A 55 25.49 -2.52 1.85
N GLY A 56 26.52 -1.69 1.92
CA GLY A 56 26.53 -0.35 1.32
C GLY A 56 26.06 0.77 2.27
N THR A 57 25.49 0.44 3.42
CA THR A 57 25.20 1.41 4.50
C THR A 57 26.01 1.15 5.76
N GLN A 58 26.89 0.16 5.77
CA GLN A 58 27.69 -0.23 6.94
C GLN A 58 28.60 0.89 7.48
N LEU A 59 28.99 1.82 6.61
CA LEU A 59 29.80 2.99 6.96
C LEU A 59 28.96 4.19 7.44
N HIS A 60 27.63 4.03 7.48
CA HIS A 60 26.71 5.10 7.83
C HIS A 60 25.95 4.77 9.10
N ALA A 61 25.45 5.81 9.78
CA ALA A 61 24.63 5.68 10.97
C ALA A 61 23.21 5.13 10.68
N ILE A 62 22.82 5.05 9.39
CA ILE A 62 21.54 4.49 8.95
C ILE A 62 21.47 2.99 9.28
N ARG A 63 20.38 2.57 9.92
CA ARG A 63 20.14 1.18 10.34
C ARG A 63 18.78 0.70 9.81
N LYS A 64 18.64 -0.60 9.54
CA LYS A 64 17.33 -1.17 9.27
C LYS A 64 16.44 -1.01 10.51
N ALA A 65 15.24 -0.42 10.32
CA ALA A 65 14.30 -0.25 11.41
C ALA A 65 13.86 -1.61 11.98
N PRO A 66 13.57 -1.70 13.28
CA PRO A 66 13.08 -2.93 13.93
C PRO A 66 11.80 -3.45 13.29
N THR A 67 10.92 -2.54 12.86
CA THR A 67 9.65 -2.87 12.21
C THR A 67 9.43 -1.98 10.98
N ASP A 68 8.71 -2.49 10.01
CA ASP A 68 8.28 -1.71 8.86
C ASP A 68 6.92 -1.06 9.13
N ILE A 69 6.72 0.20 8.72
CA ILE A 69 5.44 0.91 8.85
C ILE A 69 4.45 0.38 7.81
N GLN A 70 4.95 0.06 6.61
CA GLN A 70 4.15 -0.46 5.51
C GLN A 70 4.67 -1.82 5.07
N PRO A 71 3.81 -2.69 4.49
CA PRO A 71 4.28 -3.94 3.91
C PRO A 71 5.36 -3.70 2.86
N THR A 72 6.50 -4.36 3.00
CA THR A 72 7.62 -4.20 2.07
C THR A 72 7.41 -4.92 0.75
N THR A 73 6.50 -5.87 0.70
CA THR A 73 6.20 -6.63 -0.52
C THR A 73 4.84 -6.22 -1.08
N THR A 74 4.80 -5.93 -2.38
CA THR A 74 3.59 -5.53 -3.09
C THR A 74 3.43 -6.24 -4.43
N LEU A 75 2.23 -6.12 -5.05
CA LEU A 75 1.96 -6.49 -6.45
C LEU A 75 1.79 -5.23 -7.28
N MET A 76 2.65 -5.07 -8.30
CA MET A 76 2.66 -3.93 -9.21
C MET A 76 2.16 -4.35 -10.60
N LEU A 77 1.15 -3.66 -11.11
CA LEU A 77 0.69 -3.81 -12.49
C LEU A 77 1.35 -2.72 -13.36
N ASP A 78 1.82 -3.14 -14.52
CA ASP A 78 2.33 -2.25 -15.56
C ASP A 78 1.15 -1.74 -16.43
N LEU A 79 0.79 -0.47 -16.24
CA LEU A 79 -0.31 0.19 -16.95
C LEU A 79 0.07 0.72 -18.34
N THR A 80 1.33 0.61 -18.77
CA THR A 80 1.72 0.93 -20.15
C THR A 80 1.09 -0.04 -21.14
N ARG A 81 0.73 -1.23 -20.70
CA ARG A 81 0.07 -2.29 -21.48
C ARG A 81 -1.37 -1.90 -21.83
N SER A 82 -1.89 -2.46 -22.92
CA SER A 82 -3.31 -2.29 -23.29
C SER A 82 -4.25 -2.92 -22.26
N GLU A 83 -5.52 -2.45 -22.20
CA GLU A 83 -6.53 -3.11 -21.34
C GLU A 83 -6.73 -4.59 -21.68
N GLN A 84 -6.63 -4.93 -22.97
CA GLN A 84 -6.73 -6.31 -23.43
C GLN A 84 -5.58 -7.17 -22.90
N ASP A 85 -4.35 -6.64 -22.89
CA ASP A 85 -3.19 -7.34 -22.34
C ASP A 85 -3.28 -7.48 -20.83
N LEU A 86 -3.75 -6.44 -20.13
CA LEU A 86 -4.00 -6.49 -18.69
C LEU A 86 -5.02 -7.57 -18.36
N LEU A 87 -6.16 -7.61 -19.07
CA LEU A 87 -7.17 -8.67 -18.90
C LEU A 87 -6.59 -10.05 -19.20
N SER A 88 -5.80 -10.19 -20.26
CA SER A 88 -5.19 -11.47 -20.65
C SER A 88 -4.24 -12.01 -19.58
N ALA A 89 -3.51 -11.12 -18.90
CA ALA A 89 -2.60 -11.47 -17.81
C ALA A 89 -3.32 -11.87 -16.52
N MET A 90 -4.60 -11.55 -16.38
CA MET A 90 -5.38 -11.94 -15.19
C MET A 90 -5.68 -13.44 -15.19
N ARG A 91 -5.86 -14.01 -14.00
CA ARG A 91 -6.36 -15.39 -13.87
C ARG A 91 -7.76 -15.53 -14.51
N PRO A 92 -8.09 -16.69 -15.11
CA PRO A 92 -9.41 -16.92 -15.73
C PRO A 92 -10.57 -16.60 -14.78
N LYS A 93 -10.47 -16.99 -13.50
CA LYS A 93 -11.49 -16.73 -12.48
C LYS A 93 -11.69 -15.21 -12.22
N THR A 94 -10.61 -14.41 -12.27
CA THR A 94 -10.69 -12.96 -12.07
C THR A 94 -11.43 -12.31 -13.23
N ARG A 95 -11.08 -12.65 -14.49
CA ARG A 95 -11.80 -12.17 -15.68
C ARG A 95 -13.28 -12.56 -15.67
N TYR A 96 -13.56 -13.80 -15.27
CA TYR A 96 -14.93 -14.29 -15.13
C TYR A 96 -15.71 -13.46 -14.11
N ASN A 97 -15.12 -13.19 -12.92
CA ASN A 97 -15.78 -12.45 -11.84
C ASN A 97 -16.03 -10.98 -12.21
N ILE A 98 -15.10 -10.33 -12.94
CA ILE A 98 -15.30 -8.97 -13.47
C ILE A 98 -16.54 -8.95 -14.39
N ARG A 99 -16.60 -9.85 -15.38
CA ARG A 99 -17.74 -9.95 -16.31
C ARG A 99 -19.04 -10.37 -15.61
N LEU A 100 -18.93 -11.20 -14.58
CA LEU A 100 -20.10 -11.65 -13.79
C LEU A 100 -20.71 -10.46 -13.04
N ALA A 101 -19.88 -9.62 -12.41
CA ALA A 101 -20.37 -8.43 -11.71
C ALA A 101 -21.14 -7.50 -12.66
N GLU A 102 -20.57 -7.22 -13.83
CA GLU A 102 -21.21 -6.40 -14.86
C GLU A 102 -22.55 -7.00 -15.31
N ARG A 103 -22.60 -8.27 -15.69
CA ARG A 103 -23.82 -8.97 -16.11
C ARG A 103 -24.89 -9.02 -15.03
N ARG A 104 -24.50 -9.01 -13.75
CA ARG A 104 -25.41 -8.96 -12.60
C ARG A 104 -25.81 -7.55 -12.20
N GLY A 105 -25.46 -6.55 -13.01
CA GLY A 105 -25.90 -5.17 -12.80
C GLY A 105 -25.13 -4.41 -11.71
N VAL A 106 -23.94 -4.90 -11.30
CA VAL A 106 -23.06 -4.11 -10.43
C VAL A 106 -22.51 -2.93 -11.24
N ARG A 107 -22.72 -1.73 -10.72
CA ARG A 107 -22.21 -0.50 -11.31
C ARG A 107 -21.10 0.08 -10.41
N VAL A 108 -20.00 0.51 -11.02
CA VAL A 108 -18.91 1.19 -10.32
C VAL A 108 -18.84 2.64 -10.76
N ARG A 109 -18.85 3.54 -9.80
CA ARG A 109 -18.74 4.98 -10.01
C ARG A 109 -17.73 5.63 -9.09
N ALA A 110 -17.22 6.77 -9.49
CA ALA A 110 -16.55 7.67 -8.56
C ALA A 110 -17.58 8.24 -7.58
N ALA A 111 -17.18 8.38 -6.33
CA ALA A 111 -17.99 8.95 -5.28
C ALA A 111 -17.37 10.26 -4.75
N ALA A 112 -18.22 11.16 -4.29
CA ALA A 112 -17.79 12.41 -3.71
C ALA A 112 -17.29 12.23 -2.28
N ALA A 113 -16.55 13.21 -1.76
CA ALA A 113 -16.02 13.18 -0.39
C ALA A 113 -17.14 13.11 0.68
N GLU A 114 -18.31 13.61 0.35
CA GLU A 114 -19.52 13.60 1.19
C GLU A 114 -20.05 12.18 1.40
N GLU A 115 -19.69 11.24 0.54
CA GLU A 115 -20.08 9.82 0.63
C GLU A 115 -19.11 8.96 1.45
N ILE A 116 -18.04 9.55 1.99
CA ILE A 116 -17.12 8.84 2.89
C ILE A 116 -17.84 8.17 4.06
N PRO A 117 -18.85 8.75 4.72
CA PRO A 117 -19.59 8.06 5.79
C PRO A 117 -20.22 6.75 5.32
N ALA A 118 -20.84 6.70 4.14
CA ALA A 118 -21.44 5.47 3.60
C ALA A 118 -20.36 4.40 3.28
N TRP A 119 -19.23 4.81 2.72
CA TRP A 119 -18.08 3.92 2.53
C TRP A 119 -17.51 3.44 3.88
N TYR A 120 -17.47 4.30 4.89
CA TYR A 120 -16.93 3.98 6.21
C TYR A 120 -17.74 2.90 6.94
N GLU A 121 -19.05 2.84 6.74
CA GLU A 121 -19.88 1.74 7.24
C GLU A 121 -19.41 0.39 6.68
N LEU A 122 -19.18 0.30 5.37
CA LEU A 122 -18.64 -0.90 4.73
C LEU A 122 -17.22 -1.23 5.22
N TYR A 123 -16.41 -0.18 5.45
CA TYR A 123 -15.05 -0.33 5.98
C TYR A 123 -15.07 -0.91 7.39
N THR A 124 -15.92 -0.40 8.27
CA THR A 124 -16.08 -0.90 9.64
C THR A 124 -16.49 -2.37 9.66
N GLN A 125 -17.48 -2.77 8.84
CA GLN A 125 -17.87 -4.18 8.69
C GLN A 125 -16.69 -5.05 8.21
N THR A 126 -15.89 -4.54 7.28
CA THR A 126 -14.71 -5.25 6.76
C THR A 126 -13.65 -5.45 7.83
N MET A 127 -13.36 -4.42 8.62
CA MET A 127 -12.34 -4.48 9.68
C MET A 127 -12.79 -5.39 10.84
N GLN A 128 -14.07 -5.31 11.23
CA GLN A 128 -14.65 -6.20 12.25
C GLN A 128 -14.52 -7.67 11.85
N ARG A 129 -14.87 -8.03 10.60
CA ARG A 129 -14.72 -9.41 10.09
C ARG A 129 -13.28 -9.92 10.15
N ARG A 130 -12.31 -9.03 10.09
CA ARG A 130 -10.87 -9.36 10.08
C ARG A 130 -10.20 -9.22 11.44
N ASN A 131 -10.92 -8.74 12.42
CA ASN A 131 -10.39 -8.40 13.74
C ASN A 131 -9.20 -7.43 13.67
N ILE A 132 -9.33 -6.39 12.81
CA ILE A 132 -8.31 -5.36 12.60
C ILE A 132 -8.82 -4.04 13.22
N PRO A 133 -7.96 -3.27 13.90
CA PRO A 133 -8.31 -1.95 14.40
C PRO A 133 -8.80 -1.01 13.28
N VAL A 134 -9.79 -0.18 13.61
CA VAL A 134 -10.45 0.73 12.68
C VAL A 134 -9.82 2.12 12.80
N HIS A 135 -9.39 2.71 11.67
CA HIS A 135 -9.08 4.15 11.66
C HIS A 135 -10.37 4.95 11.88
N PRO A 136 -10.34 6.06 12.62
CA PRO A 136 -11.54 6.87 12.83
C PRO A 136 -12.02 7.52 11.52
N LEU A 137 -13.32 7.78 11.41
CA LEU A 137 -13.92 8.45 10.24
C LEU A 137 -13.23 9.79 9.92
N SER A 138 -12.83 10.53 10.97
CA SER A 138 -12.12 11.80 10.82
C SER A 138 -10.79 11.69 10.07
N PHE A 139 -10.12 10.53 10.14
CA PHE A 139 -8.91 10.27 9.37
C PHE A 139 -9.20 10.32 7.86
N PHE A 140 -10.22 9.60 7.40
CA PHE A 140 -10.59 9.56 5.98
C PHE A 140 -11.13 10.92 5.50
N THR A 141 -11.92 11.59 6.32
CA THR A 141 -12.42 12.94 6.01
C THR A 141 -11.26 13.93 5.82
N LYS A 142 -10.23 13.88 6.68
CA LYS A 142 -9.03 14.70 6.54
C LYS A 142 -8.26 14.34 5.27
N LEU A 143 -8.11 13.04 4.96
CA LEU A 143 -7.41 12.56 3.77
C LEU A 143 -7.99 13.19 2.50
N PHE A 144 -9.31 13.26 2.37
CA PHE A 144 -9.96 13.86 1.19
C PHE A 144 -9.96 15.38 1.19
N ARG A 145 -9.83 16.04 2.35
CA ARG A 145 -9.69 17.51 2.45
C ARG A 145 -8.33 17.99 1.98
N THR A 146 -7.26 17.24 2.19
CA THR A 146 -5.90 17.59 1.73
C THR A 146 -5.76 17.60 0.23
N ARG A 147 -6.73 17.06 -0.53
CA ARG A 147 -6.80 17.12 -2.00
C ARG A 147 -6.72 18.54 -2.59
N ARG A 148 -6.98 19.59 -1.81
CA ARG A 148 -7.13 20.96 -2.31
C ARG A 148 -5.84 21.79 -2.36
N TYR A 149 -4.72 21.27 -1.87
CA TYR A 149 -3.50 22.05 -1.74
C TYR A 149 -2.37 21.51 -2.62
N GLY A 150 -2.22 22.10 -3.82
CA GLY A 150 -1.03 22.02 -4.66
C GLY A 150 -1.19 21.29 -6.00
N SER A 151 -0.58 21.85 -7.05
CA SER A 151 -0.57 21.33 -8.42
C SER A 151 0.25 20.05 -8.62
N SER A 152 1.04 19.63 -7.61
CA SER A 152 1.87 18.41 -7.61
C SER A 152 1.43 17.39 -6.57
N GLY A 153 0.25 17.58 -5.96
CA GLY A 153 -0.22 16.79 -4.82
C GLY A 153 -0.78 15.43 -5.20
N THR A 154 -0.85 14.55 -4.19
CA THR A 154 -1.54 13.27 -4.28
C THR A 154 -3.05 13.49 -4.41
N ARG A 155 -3.67 12.84 -5.40
CA ARG A 155 -5.12 12.78 -5.58
C ARG A 155 -5.64 11.51 -4.91
N PHE A 156 -6.70 11.64 -4.11
CA PHE A 156 -7.44 10.50 -3.58
C PHE A 156 -8.76 10.36 -4.31
N GLU A 157 -9.07 9.14 -4.75
CA GLU A 157 -10.34 8.79 -5.40
C GLU A 157 -11.06 7.74 -4.59
N LEU A 158 -12.34 7.98 -4.34
CA LEU A 158 -13.27 7.01 -3.77
C LEU A 158 -14.08 6.40 -4.92
N LEU A 159 -14.02 5.08 -5.07
CA LEU A 159 -14.87 4.33 -5.99
C LEU A 159 -15.86 3.48 -5.18
N MET A 160 -17.14 3.54 -5.56
CA MET A 160 -18.20 2.74 -4.95
C MET A 160 -18.79 1.78 -5.99
N ALA A 161 -19.00 0.53 -5.57
CA ALA A 161 -19.75 -0.47 -6.32
C ALA A 161 -21.14 -0.63 -5.73
N GLU A 162 -22.15 -0.52 -6.56
CA GLU A 162 -23.56 -0.53 -6.17
C GLU A 162 -24.36 -1.54 -7.01
N HIS A 163 -25.43 -2.03 -6.43
CA HIS A 163 -26.46 -2.82 -7.13
C HIS A 163 -27.83 -2.32 -6.70
N ASN A 164 -28.65 -1.90 -7.65
CA ASN A 164 -29.98 -1.30 -7.41
C ASN A 164 -29.95 -0.12 -6.41
N GLY A 165 -28.91 0.73 -6.51
CA GLY A 165 -28.73 1.88 -5.62
C GLY A 165 -28.16 1.54 -4.23
N ILE A 166 -27.92 0.27 -3.93
CA ILE A 166 -27.38 -0.17 -2.64
C ILE A 166 -25.86 -0.31 -2.74
N PRO A 167 -25.07 0.41 -1.91
CA PRO A 167 -23.61 0.24 -1.84
C PRO A 167 -23.23 -1.16 -1.35
N LEU A 168 -22.40 -1.86 -2.10
CA LEU A 168 -21.93 -3.21 -1.78
C LEU A 168 -20.48 -3.24 -1.34
N ALA A 169 -19.65 -2.40 -1.94
CA ALA A 169 -18.23 -2.32 -1.68
C ALA A 169 -17.68 -0.95 -2.14
N GLY A 170 -16.51 -0.58 -1.65
CA GLY A 170 -15.84 0.63 -2.09
C GLY A 170 -14.34 0.56 -1.86
N ILE A 171 -13.58 1.33 -2.63
CA ILE A 171 -12.13 1.42 -2.50
C ILE A 171 -11.65 2.86 -2.54
N ILE A 172 -10.56 3.13 -1.83
CA ILE A 172 -9.82 4.38 -1.92
C ILE A 172 -8.50 4.10 -2.61
N ILE A 173 -8.23 4.84 -3.68
CA ILE A 173 -6.93 4.85 -4.35
C ILE A 173 -6.26 6.21 -4.19
N ALA A 174 -4.94 6.22 -4.13
CA ALA A 174 -4.12 7.42 -4.23
C ALA A 174 -3.43 7.44 -5.59
N VAL A 175 -3.40 8.62 -6.21
CA VAL A 175 -2.70 8.86 -7.47
C VAL A 175 -1.67 9.96 -7.25
N THR A 176 -0.39 9.66 -7.49
CA THR A 176 0.72 10.60 -7.35
C THR A 176 1.66 10.45 -8.53
N GLY A 177 1.80 11.51 -9.34
CA GLY A 177 2.60 11.44 -10.57
C GLY A 177 2.13 10.30 -11.47
N SER A 178 3.03 9.41 -11.84
CA SER A 178 2.76 8.26 -12.71
C SER A 178 2.33 6.99 -11.96
N HIS A 179 2.01 7.07 -10.66
CA HIS A 179 1.69 5.92 -9.82
C HIS A 179 0.30 6.04 -9.21
N ALA A 180 -0.45 4.96 -9.26
CA ALA A 180 -1.68 4.78 -8.50
C ALA A 180 -1.51 3.66 -7.47
N VAL A 181 -2.08 3.83 -6.28
CA VAL A 181 -1.97 2.87 -5.17
C VAL A 181 -3.35 2.55 -4.62
N TYR A 182 -3.68 1.27 -4.48
CA TYR A 182 -4.87 0.79 -3.79
C TYR A 182 -4.63 0.82 -2.27
N LEU A 183 -5.16 1.83 -1.60
CA LEU A 183 -4.91 2.05 -0.17
C LEU A 183 -5.87 1.30 0.75
N TYR A 184 -7.18 1.50 0.54
CA TYR A 184 -8.21 0.95 1.42
C TYR A 184 -9.33 0.28 0.63
N GLY A 185 -9.75 -0.88 1.11
CA GLY A 185 -10.87 -1.63 0.53
C GLY A 185 -11.91 -1.97 1.58
N ALA A 186 -13.16 -1.79 1.21
CA ALA A 186 -14.31 -2.07 2.03
C ALA A 186 -15.34 -2.92 1.27
N SER A 187 -16.00 -3.84 1.95
CA SER A 187 -17.11 -4.61 1.39
C SER A 187 -18.12 -5.00 2.47
N GLY A 188 -19.38 -4.82 2.18
CA GLY A 188 -20.48 -5.24 3.05
C GLY A 188 -20.59 -6.76 3.15
N ASP A 189 -21.49 -7.21 4.01
CA ASP A 189 -21.80 -8.63 4.19
C ASP A 189 -22.80 -9.13 3.14
N THR A 190 -23.59 -8.24 2.60
CA THR A 190 -24.57 -8.53 1.55
C THR A 190 -23.98 -8.40 0.15
N GLY A 191 -24.56 -9.09 -0.82
CA GLY A 191 -24.20 -8.95 -2.23
C GLY A 191 -22.79 -9.43 -2.63
N ARG A 192 -22.06 -10.11 -1.76
CA ARG A 192 -20.71 -10.61 -2.05
C ARG A 192 -20.66 -11.54 -3.26
N GLY A 193 -21.72 -12.34 -3.47
CA GLY A 193 -21.86 -13.20 -4.66
C GLY A 193 -21.98 -12.44 -5.98
N LEU A 194 -22.26 -11.14 -5.95
CA LEU A 194 -22.28 -10.28 -7.13
C LEU A 194 -20.88 -9.83 -7.58
N MET A 195 -19.84 -10.20 -6.84
CA MET A 195 -18.41 -9.91 -7.14
C MET A 195 -18.05 -8.42 -7.24
N PRO A 196 -18.60 -7.51 -6.39
CA PRO A 196 -18.40 -6.07 -6.51
C PRO A 196 -16.94 -5.64 -6.42
N THR A 197 -16.13 -6.34 -5.59
CA THR A 197 -14.72 -6.02 -5.38
C THR A 197 -13.86 -6.27 -6.64
N TYR A 198 -14.26 -7.21 -7.51
CA TYR A 198 -13.59 -7.45 -8.79
C TYR A 198 -13.88 -6.33 -9.79
N ALA A 199 -15.12 -5.88 -9.86
CA ALA A 199 -15.51 -4.74 -10.68
C ALA A 199 -14.79 -3.45 -10.22
N LEU A 200 -14.71 -3.21 -8.91
CA LEU A 200 -14.00 -2.06 -8.32
C LEU A 200 -12.53 -2.02 -8.74
N GLN A 201 -11.81 -3.12 -8.56
CA GLN A 201 -10.38 -3.16 -8.90
C GLN A 201 -10.16 -2.96 -10.40
N TRP A 202 -10.99 -3.57 -11.25
CA TRP A 202 -10.89 -3.36 -12.69
C TRP A 202 -11.14 -1.89 -13.06
N ARG A 203 -12.18 -1.28 -12.49
CA ARG A 203 -12.47 0.14 -12.71
C ARG A 203 -11.36 1.06 -12.20
N ALA A 204 -10.74 0.74 -11.06
CA ALA A 204 -9.60 1.48 -10.53
C ALA A 204 -8.38 1.42 -11.47
N ILE A 205 -8.09 0.24 -12.04
CA ILE A 205 -7.02 0.06 -13.02
C ILE A 205 -7.28 0.92 -14.26
N GLN A 206 -8.50 0.89 -14.81
CA GLN A 206 -8.91 1.71 -15.96
C GLN A 206 -8.81 3.20 -15.65
N LEU A 207 -9.30 3.65 -14.50
CA LEU A 207 -9.23 5.05 -14.08
C LEU A 207 -7.79 5.52 -13.92
N SER A 208 -6.92 4.69 -13.35
CA SER A 208 -5.50 4.99 -13.21
C SER A 208 -4.81 5.16 -14.56
N LYS A 209 -5.14 4.31 -15.56
CA LYS A 209 -4.67 4.49 -16.94
C LYS A 209 -5.17 5.81 -17.53
N LEU A 210 -6.43 6.15 -17.33
CA LEU A 210 -7.02 7.41 -17.82
C LEU A 210 -6.30 8.63 -17.22
N TYR A 211 -5.82 8.53 -15.99
CA TYR A 211 -5.01 9.59 -15.35
C TYR A 211 -3.54 9.60 -15.80
N GLY A 212 -3.15 8.74 -16.74
CA GLY A 212 -1.78 8.67 -17.24
C GLY A 212 -0.81 7.94 -16.32
N CYS A 213 -1.29 7.17 -15.36
CA CYS A 213 -0.41 6.37 -14.51
C CYS A 213 0.26 5.25 -15.32
N LEU A 214 1.55 5.04 -15.06
CA LEU A 214 2.35 3.96 -15.62
C LEU A 214 2.28 2.68 -14.76
N HIS A 215 1.95 2.83 -13.47
CA HIS A 215 1.92 1.74 -12.51
C HIS A 215 0.67 1.80 -11.63
N TYR A 216 0.13 0.60 -11.34
CA TYR A 216 -0.91 0.43 -10.32
C TYR A 216 -0.41 -0.53 -9.26
N ASP A 217 -0.21 -0.01 -8.06
CA ASP A 217 0.24 -0.77 -6.91
C ASP A 217 -0.97 -1.32 -6.14
N MET A 218 -1.12 -2.64 -6.13
CA MET A 218 -2.18 -3.29 -5.36
C MET A 218 -1.89 -3.30 -3.85
N PHE A 219 -0.77 -2.70 -3.42
CA PHE A 219 -0.33 -2.60 -2.05
C PHE A 219 0.01 -3.97 -1.41
N GLY A 220 0.32 -3.94 -0.09
CA GLY A 220 0.89 -5.03 0.66
C GLY A 220 0.34 -6.43 0.38
N ILE A 221 1.27 -7.36 0.23
CA ILE A 221 1.04 -8.80 0.19
C ILE A 221 2.01 -9.49 1.16
N PRO A 222 1.74 -10.72 1.60
CA PRO A 222 2.71 -11.48 2.40
C PRO A 222 4.06 -11.59 1.71
N PRO A 223 5.17 -11.47 2.45
CA PRO A 223 6.52 -11.57 1.89
C PRO A 223 6.81 -12.96 1.31
N VAL A 224 6.18 -14.00 1.86
CA VAL A 224 6.25 -15.38 1.37
C VAL A 224 4.82 -15.89 1.14
N PRO A 225 4.57 -16.58 0.01
CA PRO A 225 3.27 -17.23 -0.22
C PRO A 225 3.08 -18.37 0.78
N ASP A 226 2.34 -18.11 1.84
CA ASP A 226 1.97 -19.10 2.86
C ASP A 226 0.45 -19.23 2.92
N ALA A 227 -0.05 -20.45 2.81
CA ALA A 227 -1.48 -20.74 2.88
C ALA A 227 -2.06 -20.50 4.29
N GLN A 228 -1.24 -20.58 5.33
CA GLN A 228 -1.63 -20.34 6.72
C GLN A 228 -1.60 -18.85 7.09
N HIS A 229 -1.00 -18.00 6.24
CA HIS A 229 -0.90 -16.56 6.53
C HIS A 229 -2.28 -15.91 6.55
N PRO A 230 -2.60 -15.06 7.56
CA PRO A 230 -3.92 -14.40 7.67
C PRO A 230 -4.32 -13.60 6.41
N MET A 231 -3.35 -13.08 5.68
CA MET A 231 -3.57 -12.34 4.42
C MET A 231 -3.63 -13.24 3.18
N HIS A 232 -3.56 -14.58 3.30
CA HIS A 232 -3.52 -15.47 2.14
C HIS A 232 -4.68 -15.25 1.16
N GLY A 233 -5.91 -15.10 1.66
CA GLY A 233 -7.08 -14.83 0.81
C GLY A 233 -6.97 -13.50 0.06
N LEU A 234 -6.47 -12.46 0.72
CA LEU A 234 -6.22 -11.17 0.08
C LEU A 234 -5.11 -11.25 -0.97
N TYR A 235 -4.04 -11.98 -0.68
CA TYR A 235 -2.96 -12.26 -1.64
C TYR A 235 -3.49 -12.97 -2.89
N GLN A 236 -4.29 -14.04 -2.73
CA GLN A 236 -4.88 -14.76 -3.87
C GLN A 236 -5.79 -13.86 -4.71
N PHE A 237 -6.56 -12.98 -4.07
CA PHE A 237 -7.38 -11.98 -4.74
C PHE A 237 -6.52 -11.03 -5.57
N LYS A 238 -5.52 -10.39 -4.96
CA LYS A 238 -4.61 -9.44 -5.63
C LYS A 238 -3.84 -10.12 -6.77
N LYS A 239 -3.26 -11.29 -6.52
CA LYS A 239 -2.54 -12.10 -7.52
C LYS A 239 -3.42 -12.46 -8.73
N GLY A 240 -4.73 -12.53 -8.53
CA GLY A 240 -5.68 -12.80 -9.60
C GLY A 240 -5.68 -11.74 -10.69
N PHE A 241 -5.36 -10.49 -10.39
CA PHE A 241 -5.28 -9.39 -11.36
C PHE A 241 -3.99 -9.38 -12.17
N GLY A 242 -3.06 -10.29 -11.90
CA GLY A 242 -1.73 -10.30 -12.53
C GLY A 242 -0.76 -9.40 -11.78
N GLY A 243 0.22 -8.87 -12.51
CA GLY A 243 1.24 -8.01 -11.93
C GLY A 243 2.48 -8.77 -11.46
N THR A 244 3.52 -7.99 -11.17
CA THR A 244 4.82 -8.48 -10.70
C THR A 244 4.96 -8.21 -9.23
N ARG A 245 5.51 -9.17 -8.50
CA ARG A 245 5.88 -8.98 -7.11
C ARG A 245 7.07 -8.03 -7.03
N VAL A 246 6.98 -7.01 -6.19
CA VAL A 246 8.04 -6.03 -5.95
C VAL A 246 8.38 -6.04 -4.46
N GLN A 247 9.65 -6.19 -4.14
CA GLN A 247 10.18 -6.07 -2.78
C GLN A 247 10.78 -4.67 -2.61
N ARG A 248 10.30 -3.92 -1.62
CA ARG A 248 10.84 -2.61 -1.25
C ARG A 248 11.85 -2.74 -0.12
N ARG A 249 12.67 -1.72 0.08
CA ARG A 249 13.65 -1.67 1.18
C ARG A 249 13.00 -1.51 2.55
N GLY A 250 11.78 -0.96 2.61
CA GLY A 250 11.05 -0.70 3.86
C GLY A 250 11.71 0.36 4.73
N CYS A 251 11.50 0.29 6.05
CA CYS A 251 11.91 1.33 6.97
C CYS A 251 13.37 1.24 7.37
N TRP A 252 14.03 2.41 7.36
CA TRP A 252 15.41 2.62 7.78
C TRP A 252 15.48 3.81 8.70
N ASP A 253 16.22 3.69 9.80
CA ASP A 253 16.30 4.69 10.84
C ASP A 253 17.69 5.33 10.89
N PHE A 254 17.71 6.65 11.07
CA PHE A 254 18.90 7.38 11.50
C PHE A 254 18.73 7.74 12.98
N PRO A 255 19.40 7.04 13.92
CA PRO A 255 19.33 7.34 15.34
C PRO A 255 20.04 8.65 15.68
N PHE A 256 19.41 9.51 16.48
CA PHE A 256 20.04 10.70 17.08
C PHE A 256 20.59 10.40 18.48
N ALA A 257 19.96 9.45 19.20
CA ALA A 257 20.39 8.98 20.53
C ALA A 257 20.42 7.44 20.51
N ALA A 258 21.61 6.84 20.51
CA ALA A 258 21.79 5.41 20.27
C ALA A 258 21.17 4.51 21.35
N GLU A 259 21.30 4.90 22.64
CA GLU A 259 20.77 4.10 23.76
C GLU A 259 19.24 4.10 23.78
N ASP A 260 18.64 5.27 23.70
CA ASP A 260 17.19 5.44 23.68
C ASP A 260 16.56 4.80 22.45
N TYR A 261 17.23 4.88 21.28
CA TYR A 261 16.80 4.21 20.07
C TYR A 261 16.77 2.69 20.23
N ASN A 262 17.77 2.08 20.89
CA ASN A 262 17.79 0.63 21.14
C ASN A 262 16.62 0.21 22.06
N ALA A 263 16.34 1.00 23.11
CA ALA A 263 15.21 0.75 24.00
C ALA A 263 13.86 0.85 23.25
N MET A 264 13.70 1.85 22.39
CA MET A 264 12.54 2.01 21.51
C MET A 264 12.37 0.79 20.59
N GLY A 265 13.47 0.32 19.98
CA GLY A 265 13.45 -0.82 19.06
C GLY A 265 12.97 -2.11 19.73
N LEU A 266 13.42 -2.38 20.94
CA LEU A 266 12.93 -3.51 21.75
C LEU A 266 11.42 -3.42 22.02
N HIS A 267 10.93 -2.21 22.33
CA HIS A 267 9.52 -1.96 22.58
C HIS A 267 8.65 -2.13 21.32
N GLU A 268 9.12 -1.68 20.16
CA GLU A 268 8.43 -1.89 18.87
C GLU A 268 8.30 -3.38 18.53
N ILE A 269 9.37 -4.16 18.70
CA ILE A 269 9.36 -5.60 18.43
C ILE A 269 8.35 -6.32 19.33
N THR A 270 8.28 -5.94 20.61
CA THR A 270 7.36 -6.58 21.58
C THR A 270 5.90 -6.23 21.35
N ARG A 271 5.60 -5.05 20.85
CA ARG A 271 4.22 -4.63 20.51
C ARG A 271 3.70 -5.19 19.19
N GLY A 272 4.55 -5.84 18.41
CA GLY A 272 4.21 -6.30 17.08
C GLY A 272 4.04 -5.10 16.13
N GLY A 273 5.09 -4.74 15.40
CA GLY A 273 4.99 -3.89 14.23
C GLY A 273 4.14 -4.57 13.14
N TYR A 274 3.93 -3.87 12.03
CA TYR A 274 3.23 -4.44 10.90
C TYR A 274 3.97 -5.71 10.45
N HIS A 275 3.47 -6.86 10.85
CA HIS A 275 3.90 -8.14 10.32
C HIS A 275 3.16 -8.32 9.01
N GLY A 276 3.82 -7.84 7.94
CA GLY A 276 3.37 -8.10 6.59
C GLY A 276 3.41 -9.59 6.30
#